data_c6f9d3361e3cc804a0743eea35dea864
#
_entry.id   c6f9d3361e3cc804a0743eea35dea864
#
_cell.length_a   1.000
_cell.length_b   1.000
_cell.length_c   1.000
_cell.angle_alpha   90.00
_cell.angle_beta   90.00
_cell.angle_gamma   90.00
#
_symmetry.space_group_name_H-M   'P 1'
#
loop_
_entity.id
_entity.type
_entity.pdbx_description
1 polymer ?
#
loop_
_entity_poly.entity_id
_entity_poly.type
_entity_poly.pdbx_seq_one_letter_code
_entity_poly.pdbx_strand_id
1 'polypeptide(L)'
;TLSWDSGSPFAIYNVYQYDYILKNWSLRTQVRVNTVELTDLTPAMFYKFKITVPGSDVLQESTVGETDFYTRPSASNMELSVSGATEVTVKWSTKHSPAYYELYRAEKNGKYKKIAKISGKKRAFTDIDVSPKTVYSYKIRGVVENRETKTKSRFSHPVTVKTTKTLKLPKVSGACKTYAYYDAVTDKTSPAYAVLNSGPYRGVTYKTTTDETTGIRMVGEYYCAALGTFYGTTKGTKYKVTLDTGKTFKIILCDTKSNRHTDKKHQYAKKNKDVVEFYVDRTKIPAGVNGNYNRLEPFHGKIQSIERLTEWDRA
;
A
#
# COMPACT_ATOMS: atom_id res chain seq x y z
N THR A 1 5.70 -20.93 26.92
CA THR A 1 5.87 -21.65 28.20
C THR A 1 4.95 -21.04 29.23
N LEU A 2 4.22 -21.88 29.96
CA LEU A 2 3.52 -21.52 31.19
C LEU A 2 4.34 -22.04 32.37
N SER A 3 4.41 -21.31 33.48
CA SER A 3 5.03 -21.72 34.71
C SER A 3 4.20 -21.24 35.91
N TRP A 4 4.25 -21.98 37.01
CA TRP A 4 3.49 -21.68 38.22
C TRP A 4 4.30 -22.11 39.45
N ASP A 5 3.93 -21.59 40.62
CA ASP A 5 4.53 -21.99 41.86
C ASP A 5 4.06 -23.40 42.25
N SER A 6 4.98 -24.27 42.57
CA SER A 6 4.70 -25.66 42.92
C SER A 6 4.42 -25.78 44.40
N GLY A 7 3.23 -26.25 44.75
CA GLY A 7 2.87 -26.56 46.14
C GLY A 7 3.38 -27.91 46.61
N SER A 8 3.80 -28.82 45.69
CA SER A 8 4.34 -30.13 46.00
C SER A 8 5.18 -30.66 44.86
N PRO A 9 6.38 -31.22 45.13
CA PRO A 9 7.25 -31.79 44.10
C PRO A 9 6.69 -33.07 43.44
N PHE A 10 5.62 -33.66 43.98
CA PHE A 10 4.99 -34.91 43.48
C PHE A 10 3.62 -34.69 42.88
N ALA A 11 3.13 -33.44 42.80
CA ALA A 11 1.81 -33.16 42.27
C ALA A 11 1.73 -33.41 40.78
N ILE A 12 0.60 -33.94 40.34
CA ILE A 12 0.18 -33.93 38.93
C ILE A 12 -0.58 -32.63 38.74
N TYR A 13 -0.30 -31.92 37.65
CA TYR A 13 -1.00 -30.70 37.28
C TYR A 13 -1.77 -30.90 36.00
N ASN A 14 -3.06 -30.58 36.04
CA ASN A 14 -3.90 -30.48 34.85
C ASN A 14 -3.77 -29.08 34.26
N VAL A 15 -3.51 -29.01 32.95
CA VAL A 15 -3.47 -27.75 32.20
C VAL A 15 -4.69 -27.71 31.31
N TYR A 16 -5.63 -26.82 31.59
CA TYR A 16 -6.83 -26.60 30.81
C TYR A 16 -6.68 -25.38 29.94
N GLN A 17 -7.27 -25.46 28.75
CA GLN A 17 -7.45 -24.32 27.83
C GLN A 17 -8.93 -23.99 27.75
N TYR A 18 -9.29 -22.70 27.82
CA TYR A 18 -10.67 -22.26 27.63
C TYR A 18 -11.02 -22.21 26.15
N ASP A 19 -12.13 -22.88 25.80
CA ASP A 19 -12.74 -22.81 24.47
C ASP A 19 -13.81 -21.71 24.45
N TYR A 20 -13.59 -20.65 23.71
CA TYR A 20 -14.52 -19.50 23.63
C TYR A 20 -15.79 -19.77 22.80
N ILE A 21 -15.78 -20.83 21.97
CA ILE A 21 -16.95 -21.24 21.18
C ILE A 21 -17.86 -22.10 22.04
N LEU A 22 -17.30 -23.13 22.65
CA LEU A 22 -18.04 -24.06 23.51
C LEU A 22 -18.26 -23.52 24.93
N LYS A 23 -17.61 -22.39 25.28
CA LYS A 23 -17.66 -21.74 26.60
C LYS A 23 -17.34 -22.69 27.75
N ASN A 24 -16.38 -23.58 27.55
CA ASN A 24 -15.96 -24.54 28.55
C ASN A 24 -14.43 -24.67 28.62
N TRP A 25 -13.98 -25.36 29.68
CA TRP A 25 -12.58 -25.72 29.87
C TRP A 25 -12.32 -27.12 29.32
N SER A 26 -11.34 -27.27 28.44
CA SER A 26 -10.87 -28.55 27.90
C SER A 26 -9.50 -28.88 28.41
N LEU A 27 -9.30 -30.10 28.90
CA LEU A 27 -7.99 -30.58 29.32
C LEU A 27 -7.03 -30.60 28.11
N ARG A 28 -5.94 -29.89 28.24
CA ARG A 28 -4.91 -29.79 27.21
C ARG A 28 -3.82 -30.81 27.39
N THR A 29 -3.33 -30.92 28.63
CA THR A 29 -2.28 -31.87 28.99
C THR A 29 -2.19 -32.00 30.52
N GLN A 30 -1.48 -33.04 30.95
CA GLN A 30 -1.07 -33.24 32.35
C GLN A 30 0.46 -33.27 32.46
N VAL A 31 0.99 -32.64 33.47
CA VAL A 31 2.44 -32.61 33.74
C VAL A 31 2.76 -32.84 35.20
N ARG A 32 3.98 -33.32 35.49
CA ARG A 32 4.50 -33.55 36.85
C ARG A 32 5.51 -32.47 37.29
N VAL A 33 5.70 -31.46 36.48
CA VAL A 33 6.57 -30.31 36.72
C VAL A 33 5.74 -29.04 36.67
N ASN A 34 6.22 -27.99 37.30
CA ASN A 34 5.54 -26.71 37.41
C ASN A 34 5.71 -25.81 36.18
N THR A 35 5.95 -26.43 35.01
CA THR A 35 6.10 -25.72 33.73
C THR A 35 5.61 -26.58 32.58
N VAL A 36 5.12 -25.95 31.51
CA VAL A 36 4.72 -26.61 30.29
C VAL A 36 5.01 -25.72 29.06
N GLU A 37 5.51 -26.30 27.99
CA GLU A 37 5.66 -25.65 26.72
C GLU A 37 4.50 -26.02 25.80
N LEU A 38 3.78 -25.02 25.31
CA LEU A 38 2.68 -25.15 24.33
C LEU A 38 3.16 -24.62 22.99
N THR A 39 3.36 -25.50 22.02
CA THR A 39 4.03 -25.17 20.74
C THR A 39 3.07 -24.90 19.59
N ASP A 40 1.81 -25.29 19.69
CA ASP A 40 0.80 -25.26 18.65
C ASP A 40 -0.20 -24.09 18.75
N LEU A 41 0.17 -23.04 19.47
CA LEU A 41 -0.66 -21.86 19.61
C LEU A 41 -0.60 -20.98 18.35
N THR A 42 -1.77 -20.60 17.85
CA THR A 42 -1.91 -19.71 16.70
C THR A 42 -1.41 -18.31 17.02
N PRO A 43 -0.57 -17.69 16.19
CA PRO A 43 -0.12 -16.32 16.39
C PRO A 43 -1.27 -15.30 16.35
N ALA A 44 -1.14 -14.21 17.10
CA ALA A 44 -2.12 -13.13 17.23
C ALA A 44 -3.48 -13.57 17.80
N MET A 45 -3.53 -14.69 18.51
CA MET A 45 -4.73 -15.23 19.12
C MET A 45 -4.71 -15.05 20.64
N PHE A 46 -5.88 -14.80 21.21
CA PHE A 46 -6.08 -14.72 22.65
C PHE A 46 -6.33 -16.12 23.22
N TYR A 47 -5.63 -16.45 24.30
CA TYR A 47 -5.75 -17.72 25.00
C TYR A 47 -5.96 -17.50 26.48
N LYS A 48 -6.73 -18.38 27.12
CA LYS A 48 -6.89 -18.45 28.58
C LYS A 48 -6.62 -19.87 29.03
N PHE A 49 -5.79 -20.00 30.05
CA PHE A 49 -5.39 -21.27 30.66
C PHE A 49 -5.69 -21.28 32.15
N LYS A 50 -6.00 -22.48 32.66
CA LYS A 50 -6.17 -22.76 34.08
C LYS A 50 -5.32 -23.97 34.43
N ILE A 51 -4.63 -23.88 35.58
CA ILE A 51 -3.83 -24.95 36.16
C ILE A 51 -4.54 -25.45 37.40
N THR A 52 -4.71 -26.77 37.51
CA THR A 52 -5.30 -27.39 38.71
C THR A 52 -4.49 -28.57 39.17
N VAL A 53 -4.67 -28.91 40.44
CA VAL A 53 -4.27 -30.22 40.99
C VAL A 53 -5.51 -31.11 40.99
N PRO A 54 -5.44 -32.33 40.40
CA PRO A 54 -6.58 -33.25 40.40
C PRO A 54 -7.08 -33.53 41.81
N GLY A 55 -8.37 -33.67 41.95
CA GLY A 55 -8.99 -34.18 43.15
C GLY A 55 -8.72 -35.67 43.37
N SER A 56 -9.10 -36.18 44.52
CA SER A 56 -9.12 -37.60 44.86
C SER A 56 -10.53 -37.96 45.37
N ASP A 57 -10.74 -39.21 45.73
CA ASP A 57 -12.04 -39.68 46.25
C ASP A 57 -12.53 -38.87 47.47
N VAL A 58 -11.63 -38.16 48.15
CA VAL A 58 -11.93 -37.37 49.38
C VAL A 58 -11.64 -35.87 49.21
N LEU A 59 -10.97 -35.43 48.13
CA LEU A 59 -10.58 -34.04 47.90
C LEU A 59 -11.06 -33.56 46.54
N GLN A 60 -11.62 -32.38 46.50
CA GLN A 60 -12.02 -31.74 45.22
C GLN A 60 -10.77 -31.24 44.47
N GLU A 61 -10.90 -31.16 43.13
CA GLU A 61 -9.90 -30.51 42.28
C GLU A 61 -9.69 -29.06 42.71
N SER A 62 -8.43 -28.64 42.88
CA SER A 62 -8.08 -27.29 43.31
C SER A 62 -7.37 -26.52 42.22
N THR A 63 -7.75 -25.25 42.02
CA THR A 63 -7.10 -24.33 41.09
C THR A 63 -5.81 -23.79 41.67
N VAL A 64 -4.70 -23.95 40.95
CA VAL A 64 -3.39 -23.39 41.25
C VAL A 64 -3.29 -21.97 40.73
N GLY A 65 -3.81 -21.74 39.52
CA GLY A 65 -3.82 -20.40 38.90
C GLY A 65 -4.51 -20.35 37.54
N GLU A 66 -4.85 -19.15 37.15
CA GLU A 66 -5.35 -18.85 35.80
C GLU A 66 -4.52 -17.75 35.17
N THR A 67 -4.37 -17.80 33.85
CA THR A 67 -3.68 -16.76 33.07
C THR A 67 -4.32 -16.61 31.72
N ASP A 68 -4.25 -15.41 31.18
CA ASP A 68 -4.63 -15.15 29.81
C ASP A 68 -3.60 -14.25 29.10
N PHE A 69 -3.48 -14.40 27.79
CA PHE A 69 -2.54 -13.61 27.00
C PHE A 69 -2.83 -13.71 25.52
N TYR A 70 -2.32 -12.74 24.76
CA TYR A 70 -2.19 -12.85 23.32
C TYR A 70 -0.87 -13.49 22.93
N THR A 71 -0.92 -14.48 22.06
CA THR A 71 0.29 -14.97 21.40
C THR A 71 0.89 -13.86 20.51
N ARG A 72 2.21 -13.90 20.35
CA ARG A 72 2.93 -12.93 19.53
C ARG A 72 2.43 -13.01 18.08
N PRO A 73 2.05 -11.87 17.44
CA PRO A 73 1.73 -11.85 16.02
C PRO A 73 2.92 -12.29 15.16
N SER A 74 2.64 -12.92 14.02
CA SER A 74 3.65 -13.22 13.01
C SER A 74 4.34 -11.95 12.52
N ALA A 75 5.62 -12.02 12.19
CA ALA A 75 6.30 -10.94 11.50
C ALA A 75 5.67 -10.74 10.10
N SER A 76 5.65 -9.51 9.64
CA SER A 76 5.17 -9.17 8.31
C SER A 76 6.35 -9.15 7.32
N ASN A 77 6.09 -9.55 6.08
CA ASN A 77 6.99 -9.29 4.96
C ASN A 77 6.56 -8.00 4.29
N MET A 78 7.48 -7.04 4.18
CA MET A 78 7.22 -5.72 3.61
C MET A 78 7.98 -5.53 2.30
N GLU A 79 7.34 -4.86 1.36
CA GLU A 79 7.89 -4.51 0.06
C GLU A 79 7.52 -3.07 -0.32
N LEU A 80 8.31 -2.49 -1.21
CA LEU A 80 7.95 -1.24 -1.87
C LEU A 80 6.92 -1.54 -2.95
N SER A 81 5.98 -0.61 -3.16
CA SER A 81 5.01 -0.69 -4.26
C SER A 81 5.18 0.45 -5.25
N VAL A 82 5.18 1.68 -4.76
CA VAL A 82 5.34 2.88 -5.59
C VAL A 82 6.23 3.87 -4.86
N SER A 83 7.09 4.58 -5.58
CA SER A 83 7.78 5.75 -5.06
C SER A 83 7.77 6.89 -6.08
N GLY A 84 7.47 8.08 -5.60
CA GLY A 84 7.53 9.34 -6.34
C GLY A 84 8.53 10.30 -5.71
N ALA A 85 8.38 11.58 -5.98
CA ALA A 85 9.14 12.64 -5.33
C ALA A 85 8.55 13.00 -3.97
N THR A 86 7.22 12.93 -3.83
CA THR A 86 6.46 13.36 -2.66
C THR A 86 5.57 12.27 -2.07
N GLU A 87 5.71 11.02 -2.52
CA GLU A 87 5.00 9.88 -1.96
C GLU A 87 5.81 8.59 -2.05
N VAL A 88 5.60 7.71 -1.07
CA VAL A 88 6.11 6.33 -1.08
C VAL A 88 4.99 5.41 -0.60
N THR A 89 4.65 4.41 -1.40
CA THR A 89 3.69 3.38 -1.01
C THR A 89 4.44 2.10 -0.66
N VAL A 90 4.22 1.60 0.54
CA VAL A 90 4.68 0.30 1.01
C VAL A 90 3.51 -0.67 1.10
N LYS A 91 3.75 -1.94 0.79
CA LYS A 91 2.82 -3.05 0.97
C LYS A 91 3.42 -4.09 1.90
N TRP A 92 2.59 -4.92 2.48
CA TRP A 92 3.05 -6.04 3.31
C TRP A 92 2.07 -7.20 3.28
N SER A 93 2.62 -8.37 3.58
CA SER A 93 1.86 -9.60 3.80
C SER A 93 2.11 -10.13 5.21
N THR A 94 1.16 -10.88 5.74
CA THR A 94 1.27 -11.58 7.02
C THR A 94 0.38 -12.82 6.99
N LYS A 95 0.77 -13.88 7.71
CA LYS A 95 -0.04 -15.09 7.85
C LYS A 95 -1.28 -14.86 8.73
N HIS A 96 -1.14 -14.07 9.81
CA HIS A 96 -2.21 -13.81 10.77
C HIS A 96 -2.34 -12.31 10.99
N SER A 97 -3.55 -11.80 10.83
CA SER A 97 -3.82 -10.36 10.99
C SER A 97 -3.76 -9.95 12.45
N PRO A 98 -2.92 -8.98 12.81
CA PRO A 98 -2.94 -8.37 14.14
C PRO A 98 -4.16 -7.43 14.29
N ALA A 99 -4.35 -6.87 15.48
CA ALA A 99 -5.35 -5.82 15.68
C ALA A 99 -5.01 -4.57 14.87
N TYR A 100 -3.74 -4.20 14.86
CA TYR A 100 -3.22 -3.10 14.04
C TYR A 100 -1.72 -3.27 13.78
N TYR A 101 -1.20 -2.43 12.87
CA TYR A 101 0.22 -2.32 12.58
C TYR A 101 0.78 -0.99 13.08
N GLU A 102 2.02 -0.99 13.51
CA GLU A 102 2.84 0.21 13.71
C GLU A 102 3.87 0.28 12.58
N LEU A 103 3.79 1.32 11.75
CA LEU A 103 4.73 1.62 10.68
C LEU A 103 5.74 2.66 11.15
N TYR A 104 7.01 2.39 10.86
CA TYR A 104 8.14 3.26 11.21
C TYR A 104 8.90 3.67 9.97
N ARG A 105 9.37 4.92 9.95
CA ARG A 105 10.23 5.50 8.92
C ARG A 105 11.50 6.04 9.56
N ALA A 106 12.62 5.88 8.85
CA ALA A 106 13.88 6.59 9.10
C ALA A 106 14.30 7.30 7.81
N GLU A 107 14.84 8.51 7.95
CA GLU A 107 15.51 9.23 6.87
C GLU A 107 17.01 8.96 6.98
N LYS A 108 17.66 8.57 5.87
CA LYS A 108 19.10 8.37 5.70
C LYS A 108 19.89 8.16 7.01
N ASN A 109 20.09 6.93 7.44
CA ASN A 109 20.83 6.57 8.67
C ASN A 109 20.28 7.17 9.98
N GLY A 110 19.11 7.82 9.94
CA GLY A 110 18.44 8.39 11.10
C GLY A 110 17.74 7.35 11.98
N LYS A 111 17.23 7.79 13.10
CA LYS A 111 16.44 6.94 14.01
C LYS A 111 15.05 6.70 13.44
N TYR A 112 14.56 5.45 13.54
CA TYR A 112 13.18 5.10 13.16
C TYR A 112 12.16 5.80 14.05
N LYS A 113 11.25 6.55 13.46
CA LYS A 113 10.09 7.16 14.12
C LYS A 113 8.81 6.46 13.66
N LYS A 114 7.87 6.25 14.57
CA LYS A 114 6.55 5.74 14.21
C LYS A 114 5.79 6.82 13.45
N ILE A 115 5.35 6.49 12.23
CA ILE A 115 4.61 7.43 11.37
C ILE A 115 3.13 7.09 11.26
N ALA A 116 2.74 5.82 11.51
CA ALA A 116 1.34 5.45 11.42
C ALA A 116 0.97 4.28 12.36
N LYS A 117 -0.30 4.30 12.83
CA LYS A 117 -1.03 3.17 13.38
C LYS A 117 -2.07 2.77 12.33
N ILE A 118 -2.01 1.55 11.80
CA ILE A 118 -2.76 1.10 10.63
C ILE A 118 -3.60 -0.11 11.01
N SER A 119 -4.90 -0.12 10.66
CA SER A 119 -5.79 -1.26 10.94
C SER A 119 -5.18 -2.59 10.45
N GLY A 120 -5.36 -3.65 11.25
CA GLY A 120 -4.91 -5.01 10.94
C GLY A 120 -5.48 -5.60 9.64
N LYS A 121 -6.54 -5.01 9.10
CA LYS A 121 -7.15 -5.38 7.80
C LYS A 121 -6.43 -4.78 6.58
N LYS A 122 -5.66 -3.69 6.77
CA LYS A 122 -4.92 -3.02 5.68
C LYS A 122 -3.63 -3.77 5.34
N ARG A 123 -3.21 -3.68 4.07
CA ARG A 123 -1.99 -4.30 3.53
C ARG A 123 -1.10 -3.32 2.77
N ALA A 124 -1.46 -2.04 2.77
CA ALA A 124 -0.69 -0.97 2.16
C ALA A 124 -0.83 0.32 2.93
N PHE A 125 0.16 1.20 2.78
CA PHE A 125 0.16 2.56 3.31
C PHE A 125 0.94 3.46 2.36
N THR A 126 0.39 4.63 2.05
CA THR A 126 1.07 5.67 1.27
C THR A 126 1.54 6.77 2.22
N ASP A 127 2.83 6.93 2.32
CA ASP A 127 3.49 8.02 3.03
C ASP A 127 3.61 9.22 2.07
N ILE A 128 2.92 10.30 2.37
CA ILE A 128 2.92 11.55 1.59
C ILE A 128 3.79 12.65 2.21
N ASP A 129 4.39 12.35 3.36
CA ASP A 129 5.26 13.27 4.10
C ASP A 129 6.73 12.91 3.85
N VAL A 130 7.11 12.89 2.57
CA VAL A 130 8.47 12.62 2.12
C VAL A 130 8.99 13.74 1.21
N SER A 131 10.30 13.98 1.28
CA SER A 131 10.98 14.98 0.46
C SER A 131 11.59 14.37 -0.80
N PRO A 132 11.68 15.12 -1.93
CA PRO A 132 12.33 14.67 -3.15
C PRO A 132 13.82 14.33 -2.93
N LYS A 133 14.34 13.38 -3.70
CA LYS A 133 15.76 12.93 -3.73
C LYS A 133 16.31 12.45 -2.38
N THR A 134 15.43 12.08 -1.46
CA THR A 134 15.78 11.69 -0.09
C THR A 134 15.68 10.18 0.06
N VAL A 135 16.57 9.60 0.85
CA VAL A 135 16.56 8.16 1.16
C VAL A 135 15.75 7.93 2.42
N TYR A 136 14.74 7.07 2.31
CA TYR A 136 13.91 6.62 3.42
C TYR A 136 13.99 5.11 3.58
N SER A 137 13.93 4.67 4.83
CA SER A 137 13.84 3.25 5.19
C SER A 137 12.60 3.02 6.03
N TYR A 138 11.84 1.96 5.74
CA TYR A 138 10.59 1.61 6.40
C TYR A 138 10.68 0.24 7.04
N LYS A 139 10.04 0.06 8.19
CA LYS A 139 9.78 -1.24 8.83
C LYS A 139 8.45 -1.23 9.53
N ILE A 140 7.83 -2.40 9.66
CA ILE A 140 6.49 -2.56 10.23
C ILE A 140 6.48 -3.67 11.26
N ARG A 141 5.58 -3.59 12.23
CA ARG A 141 5.26 -4.69 13.14
C ARG A 141 3.77 -4.74 13.43
N GLY A 142 3.26 -5.94 13.68
CA GLY A 142 1.90 -6.16 14.14
C GLY A 142 1.78 -6.02 15.66
N VAL A 143 0.62 -5.60 16.12
CA VAL A 143 0.29 -5.45 17.53
C VAL A 143 -1.09 -6.05 17.79
N VAL A 144 -1.19 -6.86 18.87
CA VAL A 144 -2.44 -7.26 19.50
C VAL A 144 -2.46 -6.72 20.92
N GLU A 145 -3.61 -6.23 21.34
CA GLU A 145 -3.76 -5.67 22.69
C GLU A 145 -5.19 -5.87 23.20
N ASN A 146 -5.31 -6.05 24.50
CA ASN A 146 -6.54 -5.90 25.26
C ASN A 146 -6.33 -4.80 26.31
N ARG A 147 -7.20 -4.72 27.33
CA ARG A 147 -7.09 -3.69 28.36
C ARG A 147 -5.82 -3.80 29.19
N GLU A 148 -5.30 -5.01 29.39
CA GLU A 148 -4.21 -5.32 30.34
C GLU A 148 -2.89 -5.66 29.63
N THR A 149 -2.95 -6.29 28.46
CA THR A 149 -1.77 -6.82 27.78
C THR A 149 -1.60 -6.27 26.38
N LYS A 150 -0.35 -6.07 25.98
CA LYS A 150 0.03 -5.60 24.65
C LYS A 150 1.23 -6.40 24.13
N THR A 151 0.98 -7.18 23.09
CA THR A 151 1.99 -8.04 22.48
C THR A 151 2.31 -7.57 21.05
N LYS A 152 3.61 -7.51 20.73
CA LYS A 152 4.12 -7.01 19.46
C LYS A 152 4.89 -8.08 18.72
N SER A 153 4.73 -8.14 17.38
CA SER A 153 5.60 -8.97 16.53
C SER A 153 7.05 -8.47 16.54
N ARG A 154 7.95 -9.27 16.01
CA ARG A 154 9.22 -8.75 15.49
C ARG A 154 8.94 -7.75 14.38
N PHE A 155 9.86 -6.82 14.15
CA PHE A 155 9.79 -5.97 12.97
C PHE A 155 10.01 -6.79 11.69
N SER A 156 9.44 -6.33 10.59
CA SER A 156 9.83 -6.77 9.25
C SER A 156 11.30 -6.44 8.99
N HIS A 157 11.89 -7.09 7.99
CA HIS A 157 13.10 -6.55 7.37
C HIS A 157 12.81 -5.15 6.84
N PRO A 158 13.76 -4.20 6.98
CA PRO A 158 13.59 -2.86 6.43
C PRO A 158 13.56 -2.89 4.90
N VAL A 159 12.70 -2.04 4.31
CA VAL A 159 12.77 -1.71 2.88
C VAL A 159 13.24 -0.27 2.73
N THR A 160 14.16 -0.05 1.77
CA THR A 160 14.79 1.27 1.57
C THR A 160 14.50 1.77 0.16
N VAL A 161 14.20 3.07 0.04
CA VAL A 161 13.90 3.73 -1.22
C VAL A 161 14.54 5.12 -1.25
N LYS A 162 14.97 5.54 -2.43
CA LYS A 162 15.30 6.93 -2.72
C LYS A 162 14.15 7.53 -3.53
N THR A 163 13.52 8.58 -3.01
CA THR A 163 12.48 9.32 -3.72
C THR A 163 13.03 9.96 -5.00
N THR A 164 12.17 10.10 -5.99
CA THR A 164 12.54 10.70 -7.28
C THR A 164 12.68 12.22 -7.16
N LYS A 165 13.02 12.88 -8.26
CA LYS A 165 13.02 14.35 -8.35
C LYS A 165 11.69 14.83 -8.92
N THR A 166 11.23 16.00 -8.49
CA THR A 166 10.17 16.74 -9.17
C THR A 166 10.71 17.29 -10.50
N LEU A 167 9.95 17.11 -11.59
CA LEU A 167 10.33 17.66 -12.88
C LEU A 167 10.01 19.15 -12.93
N LYS A 168 10.94 19.94 -13.50
CA LYS A 168 10.75 21.38 -13.64
C LYS A 168 9.69 21.67 -14.71
N LEU A 169 8.69 22.44 -14.33
CA LEU A 169 7.62 22.84 -15.25
C LEU A 169 8.04 24.03 -16.14
N PRO A 170 7.48 24.11 -17.35
CA PRO A 170 7.62 25.29 -18.17
C PRO A 170 6.82 26.46 -17.58
N LYS A 171 7.35 27.65 -17.71
CA LYS A 171 6.60 28.89 -17.43
C LYS A 171 5.74 29.23 -18.65
N VAL A 172 4.51 28.75 -18.68
CA VAL A 172 3.55 29.03 -19.76
C VAL A 172 2.26 29.58 -19.17
N SER A 173 1.65 30.54 -19.88
CA SER A 173 0.31 31.02 -19.60
C SER A 173 -0.67 30.28 -20.50
N GLY A 174 -1.78 29.84 -19.96
CA GLY A 174 -2.84 29.17 -20.71
C GLY A 174 -3.18 27.77 -20.20
N ALA A 175 -4.04 27.07 -20.92
CA ALA A 175 -4.47 25.74 -20.56
C ALA A 175 -3.31 24.76 -20.69
N CYS A 176 -3.07 24.03 -19.64
CA CYS A 176 -2.02 23.01 -19.62
C CYS A 176 -2.54 21.62 -19.98
N LYS A 177 -3.82 21.50 -20.39
CA LYS A 177 -4.46 20.21 -20.63
C LYS A 177 -5.42 20.32 -21.81
N THR A 178 -5.19 19.48 -22.77
CA THR A 178 -6.13 19.16 -23.85
C THR A 178 -6.15 17.67 -24.10
N TYR A 179 -6.95 17.21 -24.98
CA TYR A 179 -7.04 15.81 -25.36
C TYR A 179 -6.78 15.62 -26.86
N ALA A 180 -6.34 14.44 -27.22
CA ALA A 180 -6.23 13.99 -28.58
C ALA A 180 -7.46 13.12 -28.95
N TYR A 181 -7.95 13.27 -30.20
CA TYR A 181 -9.11 12.52 -30.69
C TYR A 181 -8.76 11.08 -31.11
N TYR A 182 -7.97 10.37 -30.38
CA TYR A 182 -7.66 8.98 -30.66
C TYR A 182 -8.39 8.04 -29.71
N ASP A 183 -9.02 7.03 -30.25
CA ASP A 183 -9.55 5.93 -29.45
C ASP A 183 -8.42 4.92 -29.20
N ALA A 184 -7.89 4.92 -27.99
CA ALA A 184 -6.76 4.10 -27.61
C ALA A 184 -7.02 2.59 -27.67
N VAL A 185 -8.28 2.17 -27.68
CA VAL A 185 -8.67 0.74 -27.63
C VAL A 185 -9.02 0.18 -28.99
N THR A 186 -9.72 0.94 -29.81
CA THR A 186 -10.28 0.49 -31.11
C THR A 186 -9.46 0.93 -32.30
N ASP A 187 -8.79 2.06 -32.20
CA ASP A 187 -7.95 2.59 -33.28
C ASP A 187 -6.54 1.97 -33.24
N LYS A 188 -6.30 0.95 -34.07
CA LYS A 188 -5.01 0.27 -34.21
C LYS A 188 -3.86 1.18 -34.65
N THR A 189 -4.16 2.35 -35.23
CA THR A 189 -3.17 3.35 -35.63
C THR A 189 -2.78 4.26 -34.46
N SER A 190 -3.55 4.24 -33.37
CA SER A 190 -3.25 5.03 -32.18
C SER A 190 -1.96 4.56 -31.50
N PRO A 191 -1.03 5.46 -31.19
CA PRO A 191 0.16 5.12 -30.38
C PRO A 191 -0.21 4.52 -29.03
N ALA A 192 -1.32 4.95 -28.43
CA ALA A 192 -1.81 4.39 -27.18
C ALA A 192 -2.25 2.93 -27.33
N TYR A 193 -2.87 2.55 -28.47
CA TYR A 193 -3.21 1.15 -28.75
C TYR A 193 -1.97 0.26 -28.72
N ALA A 194 -0.88 0.72 -29.36
CA ALA A 194 0.37 -0.04 -29.38
C ALA A 194 0.92 -0.26 -27.97
N VAL A 195 0.87 0.75 -27.08
CA VAL A 195 1.27 0.62 -25.66
C VAL A 195 0.38 -0.37 -24.93
N LEU A 196 -0.94 -0.26 -25.08
CA LEU A 196 -1.92 -1.07 -24.35
C LEU A 196 -1.97 -2.52 -24.82
N ASN A 197 -1.48 -2.80 -26.02
CA ASN A 197 -1.52 -4.13 -26.64
C ASN A 197 -0.14 -4.77 -26.87
N SER A 198 0.94 -4.23 -26.30
CA SER A 198 2.30 -4.74 -26.45
C SER A 198 3.06 -4.83 -25.14
N GLY A 199 4.11 -5.66 -25.12
CA GLY A 199 5.02 -5.80 -23.98
C GLY A 199 4.32 -6.21 -22.69
N PRO A 200 4.73 -5.67 -21.53
CA PRO A 200 4.19 -6.04 -20.23
C PRO A 200 2.71 -5.66 -20.05
N TYR A 201 2.16 -4.87 -20.96
CA TYR A 201 0.74 -4.45 -20.91
C TYR A 201 -0.18 -5.36 -21.73
N ARG A 202 0.39 -6.34 -22.48
CA ARG A 202 -0.36 -7.28 -23.29
C ARG A 202 -1.00 -8.33 -22.41
N GLY A 203 -2.33 -8.28 -22.29
CA GLY A 203 -3.12 -9.29 -21.56
C GLY A 203 -3.34 -8.95 -20.10
N VAL A 204 -4.13 -9.68 -19.49
CA VAL A 204 -4.71 -9.87 -18.15
C VAL A 204 -4.47 -8.83 -17.05
N THR A 205 -3.33 -8.19 -16.94
CA THR A 205 -2.97 -7.35 -15.79
C THR A 205 -3.47 -5.91 -15.90
N TYR A 206 -3.67 -5.41 -17.10
CA TYR A 206 -4.12 -4.03 -17.36
C TYR A 206 -5.33 -4.05 -18.28
N LYS A 207 -6.52 -4.22 -17.71
CA LYS A 207 -7.75 -3.97 -18.45
C LYS A 207 -7.82 -2.48 -18.74
N THR A 208 -7.81 -2.12 -20.03
CA THR A 208 -8.13 -0.77 -20.45
C THR A 208 -9.59 -0.49 -20.15
N THR A 209 -9.86 0.61 -19.49
CA THR A 209 -11.19 1.09 -19.18
C THR A 209 -11.35 2.53 -19.70
N THR A 210 -12.58 3.01 -19.77
CA THR A 210 -12.87 4.42 -19.95
C THR A 210 -13.41 4.94 -18.62
N ASP A 211 -12.91 6.07 -18.17
CA ASP A 211 -13.51 6.79 -17.04
C ASP A 211 -14.83 7.38 -17.53
N GLU A 212 -15.94 6.93 -16.96
CA GLU A 212 -17.29 7.30 -17.38
C GLU A 212 -17.61 8.79 -17.13
N THR A 213 -16.89 9.44 -16.24
CA THR A 213 -17.11 10.87 -15.92
C THR A 213 -16.31 11.81 -16.81
N THR A 214 -15.20 11.35 -17.34
CA THR A 214 -14.29 12.19 -18.14
C THR A 214 -14.16 11.74 -19.60
N GLY A 215 -14.53 10.49 -19.90
CA GLY A 215 -14.29 9.90 -21.22
C GLY A 215 -12.82 9.55 -21.49
N ILE A 216 -11.92 9.71 -20.52
CA ILE A 216 -10.49 9.44 -20.71
C ILE A 216 -10.22 7.94 -20.60
N ARG A 217 -9.39 7.42 -21.48
CA ARG A 217 -8.90 6.04 -21.41
C ARG A 217 -7.96 5.86 -20.22
N MET A 218 -8.06 4.70 -19.57
CA MET A 218 -7.30 4.38 -18.37
C MET A 218 -6.63 3.02 -18.45
N VAL A 219 -5.49 2.91 -17.77
CA VAL A 219 -4.82 1.65 -17.41
C VAL A 219 -4.78 1.57 -15.90
N GLY A 220 -5.64 0.75 -15.31
CA GLY A 220 -5.86 0.76 -13.86
C GLY A 220 -6.28 2.15 -13.38
N GLU A 221 -5.54 2.74 -12.46
CA GLU A 221 -5.79 4.08 -11.91
C GLU A 221 -5.15 5.24 -12.71
N TYR A 222 -4.49 4.94 -13.85
CA TYR A 222 -3.71 5.92 -14.60
C TYR A 222 -4.45 6.35 -15.87
N TYR A 223 -4.65 7.65 -16.05
CA TYR A 223 -5.15 8.21 -17.29
C TYR A 223 -4.11 8.10 -18.41
N CYS A 224 -4.52 7.61 -19.57
CA CYS A 224 -3.65 7.53 -20.74
C CYS A 224 -3.36 8.94 -21.28
N ALA A 225 -2.08 9.26 -21.45
CA ALA A 225 -1.67 10.59 -21.87
C ALA A 225 -0.41 10.61 -22.75
N ALA A 226 -0.27 11.70 -23.52
CA ALA A 226 0.93 12.10 -24.21
C ALA A 226 1.58 13.31 -23.52
N LEU A 227 2.91 13.26 -23.40
CA LEU A 227 3.75 14.35 -22.87
C LEU A 227 4.83 14.72 -23.89
N GLY A 228 5.43 15.89 -23.74
CA GLY A 228 6.65 16.25 -24.45
C GLY A 228 7.84 15.33 -24.05
N THR A 229 8.79 15.14 -24.95
CA THR A 229 9.95 14.26 -24.72
C THR A 229 10.86 14.69 -23.55
N PHE A 230 10.73 15.94 -23.11
CA PHE A 230 11.39 16.43 -21.90
C PHE A 230 11.08 15.60 -20.64
N TYR A 231 9.86 15.08 -20.52
CA TYR A 231 9.44 14.31 -19.35
C TYR A 231 9.88 12.85 -19.42
N GLY A 232 10.22 12.36 -20.60
CA GLY A 232 10.66 10.99 -20.86
C GLY A 232 10.09 10.48 -22.18
N THR A 233 10.67 9.40 -22.68
CA THR A 233 10.30 8.77 -23.96
C THR A 233 9.83 7.33 -23.82
N THR A 234 10.09 6.72 -22.67
CA THR A 234 9.72 5.32 -22.40
C THR A 234 8.21 5.23 -22.18
N LYS A 235 7.49 4.68 -23.13
CA LYS A 235 6.05 4.41 -23.04
C LYS A 235 5.77 3.46 -21.88
N GLY A 236 4.64 3.66 -21.21
CA GLY A 236 4.31 2.95 -19.97
C GLY A 236 4.85 3.59 -18.70
N THR A 237 5.72 4.61 -18.80
CA THR A 237 6.16 5.36 -17.62
C THR A 237 4.98 6.05 -16.94
N LYS A 238 4.90 5.96 -15.63
CA LYS A 238 3.83 6.51 -14.81
C LYS A 238 4.26 7.80 -14.13
N TYR A 239 3.32 8.74 -14.01
CA TYR A 239 3.56 10.05 -13.40
C TYR A 239 2.40 10.44 -12.49
N LYS A 240 2.70 11.19 -11.44
CA LYS A 240 1.73 11.95 -10.65
C LYS A 240 1.81 13.41 -11.07
N VAL A 241 0.66 13.99 -11.35
CA VAL A 241 0.48 15.40 -11.67
C VAL A 241 -0.19 16.08 -10.51
N THR A 242 0.38 17.19 -10.02
CA THR A 242 -0.20 18.01 -8.97
C THR A 242 -0.61 19.35 -9.57
N LEU A 243 -1.83 19.79 -9.26
CA LEU A 243 -2.38 21.07 -9.65
C LEU A 243 -2.14 22.14 -8.57
N ASP A 244 -2.20 23.41 -8.94
CA ASP A 244 -2.09 24.55 -8.02
C ASP A 244 -3.26 24.62 -7.03
N THR A 245 -4.35 23.93 -7.29
CA THR A 245 -5.48 23.70 -6.35
C THR A 245 -5.17 22.65 -5.27
N GLY A 246 -4.01 22.00 -5.31
CA GLY A 246 -3.64 20.87 -4.44
C GLY A 246 -4.18 19.52 -4.90
N LYS A 247 -5.09 19.48 -5.89
CA LYS A 247 -5.59 18.22 -6.46
C LYS A 247 -4.50 17.48 -7.22
N THR A 248 -4.59 16.16 -7.23
CA THR A 248 -3.64 15.30 -7.95
C THR A 248 -4.37 14.29 -8.82
N PHE A 249 -3.72 13.90 -9.92
CA PHE A 249 -4.13 12.77 -10.74
C PHE A 249 -2.91 12.04 -11.29
N LYS A 250 -3.10 10.79 -11.68
CA LYS A 250 -2.02 9.93 -12.19
C LYS A 250 -2.20 9.69 -13.69
N ILE A 251 -1.09 9.67 -14.41
CA ILE A 251 -1.08 9.40 -15.85
C ILE A 251 -0.05 8.32 -16.19
N ILE A 252 -0.33 7.59 -17.27
CA ILE A 252 0.63 6.68 -17.91
C ILE A 252 0.98 7.26 -19.29
N LEU A 253 2.28 7.27 -19.59
CA LEU A 253 2.78 7.76 -20.88
C LEU A 253 2.47 6.75 -21.98
N CYS A 254 1.46 7.03 -22.79
CA CYS A 254 1.08 6.23 -23.93
C CYS A 254 1.80 6.67 -25.21
N ASP A 255 2.12 7.97 -25.32
CA ASP A 255 2.83 8.53 -26.46
C ASP A 255 3.64 9.77 -26.08
N THR A 256 4.49 10.22 -26.98
CA THR A 256 5.22 11.48 -26.87
C THR A 256 4.76 12.47 -27.91
N LYS A 257 4.59 13.74 -27.51
CA LYS A 257 4.34 14.82 -28.45
C LYS A 257 5.50 14.93 -29.44
N SER A 258 5.17 15.08 -30.73
CA SER A 258 6.18 15.30 -31.77
C SER A 258 7.02 16.55 -31.45
N ASN A 259 8.33 16.43 -31.43
CA ASN A 259 9.26 17.53 -31.19
C ASN A 259 9.06 18.73 -32.14
N ARG A 260 8.59 18.46 -33.37
CA ARG A 260 8.23 19.48 -34.36
C ARG A 260 7.12 20.42 -33.86
N HIS A 261 6.18 19.90 -33.08
CA HIS A 261 5.02 20.62 -32.60
C HIS A 261 5.17 21.17 -31.18
N THR A 262 6.29 20.88 -30.53
CA THR A 262 6.60 21.36 -29.16
C THR A 262 7.54 22.55 -29.16
N ASP A 263 7.66 23.22 -28.00
CA ASP A 263 8.66 24.28 -27.78
C ASP A 263 10.10 23.74 -27.94
N LYS A 264 11.11 24.62 -27.92
CA LYS A 264 12.53 24.26 -28.08
C LYS A 264 13.04 23.27 -27.04
N LYS A 265 12.40 23.18 -25.86
CA LYS A 265 12.76 22.24 -24.79
C LYS A 265 11.86 21.00 -24.77
N HIS A 266 10.94 20.87 -25.69
CA HIS A 266 9.99 19.76 -25.80
C HIS A 266 9.14 19.56 -24.55
N GLN A 267 8.73 20.65 -23.89
CA GLN A 267 7.96 20.64 -22.66
C GLN A 267 6.44 20.78 -22.88
N TYR A 268 6.02 21.51 -23.90
CA TYR A 268 4.61 21.78 -24.19
C TYR A 268 4.36 21.99 -25.69
N ALA A 269 3.11 21.85 -26.13
CA ALA A 269 2.72 22.12 -27.51
C ALA A 269 2.78 23.62 -27.82
N LYS A 270 3.41 24.01 -28.96
CA LYS A 270 3.57 25.42 -29.36
C LYS A 270 2.26 26.16 -29.53
N LYS A 271 1.26 25.48 -30.13
CA LYS A 271 -0.01 26.09 -30.55
C LYS A 271 -0.86 26.50 -29.36
N ASN A 272 -1.07 25.61 -28.40
CA ASN A 272 -2.05 25.77 -27.33
C ASN A 272 -1.43 25.74 -25.91
N LYS A 273 -0.11 25.60 -25.83
CA LYS A 273 0.67 25.58 -24.58
C LYS A 273 0.34 24.38 -23.66
N ASP A 274 -0.26 23.32 -24.20
CA ASP A 274 -0.60 22.14 -23.41
C ASP A 274 0.60 21.30 -23.04
N VAL A 275 0.64 20.88 -21.78
CA VAL A 275 1.64 19.95 -21.27
C VAL A 275 1.15 18.51 -21.39
N VAL A 276 -0.08 18.23 -20.94
CA VAL A 276 -0.70 16.89 -20.97
C VAL A 276 -1.78 16.84 -22.02
N GLU A 277 -1.76 15.82 -22.87
CA GLU A 277 -2.84 15.48 -23.81
C GLU A 277 -3.39 14.11 -23.45
N PHE A 278 -4.70 14.03 -23.16
CA PHE A 278 -5.36 12.78 -22.81
C PHE A 278 -5.81 12.00 -24.04
N TYR A 279 -5.79 10.69 -23.95
CA TYR A 279 -6.44 9.79 -24.90
C TYR A 279 -7.85 9.49 -24.42
N VAL A 280 -8.83 9.60 -25.32
CA VAL A 280 -10.24 9.60 -24.94
C VAL A 280 -11.06 8.64 -25.80
N ASP A 281 -12.17 8.18 -25.26
CA ASP A 281 -13.28 7.63 -26.02
C ASP A 281 -14.15 8.80 -26.51
N ARG A 282 -14.17 9.01 -27.78
CA ARG A 282 -14.91 10.14 -28.39
C ARG A 282 -16.39 10.15 -28.05
N THR A 283 -16.97 8.98 -27.86
CA THR A 283 -18.41 8.83 -27.59
C THR A 283 -18.78 9.20 -26.17
N LYS A 284 -17.78 9.31 -25.28
CA LYS A 284 -17.96 9.55 -23.85
C LYS A 284 -17.37 10.89 -23.35
N ILE A 285 -16.95 11.76 -24.26
CA ILE A 285 -16.46 13.09 -23.88
C ILE A 285 -17.61 13.92 -23.30
N PRO A 286 -17.51 14.44 -22.06
CA PRO A 286 -18.58 15.26 -21.49
C PRO A 286 -18.83 16.53 -22.28
N ALA A 287 -20.08 16.96 -22.30
CA ALA A 287 -20.46 18.23 -22.92
C ALA A 287 -19.69 19.41 -22.30
N GLY A 288 -19.32 20.40 -23.11
CA GLY A 288 -18.62 21.60 -22.64
C GLY A 288 -17.09 21.46 -22.49
N VAL A 289 -16.50 20.28 -22.62
CA VAL A 289 -15.04 20.10 -22.60
C VAL A 289 -14.37 20.84 -23.76
N ASN A 290 -14.93 20.71 -24.98
CA ASN A 290 -14.45 21.42 -26.19
C ASN A 290 -12.92 21.41 -26.35
N GLY A 291 -12.30 20.24 -26.19
CA GLY A 291 -10.84 20.07 -26.27
C GLY A 291 -10.03 20.56 -25.09
N ASN A 292 -10.65 21.05 -24.04
CA ASN A 292 -9.95 21.55 -22.86
C ASN A 292 -10.46 20.91 -21.56
N TYR A 293 -9.75 19.89 -21.10
CA TYR A 293 -10.07 19.18 -19.86
C TYR A 293 -9.90 20.04 -18.59
N ASN A 294 -9.27 21.21 -18.68
CA ASN A 294 -9.22 22.13 -17.54
C ASN A 294 -10.60 22.65 -17.10
N ARG A 295 -11.62 22.43 -17.93
CA ARG A 295 -13.02 22.77 -17.62
C ARG A 295 -13.72 21.74 -16.74
N LEU A 296 -13.15 20.57 -16.58
CA LEU A 296 -13.69 19.49 -15.75
C LEU A 296 -12.97 19.37 -14.42
N GLU A 297 -13.72 19.12 -13.38
CA GLU A 297 -13.21 18.45 -12.18
C GLU A 297 -12.87 17.00 -12.55
N PRO A 298 -11.74 16.41 -12.18
CA PRO A 298 -10.71 16.84 -11.22
C PRO A 298 -9.51 17.60 -11.83
N PHE A 299 -9.59 18.06 -13.10
CA PHE A 299 -8.46 18.67 -13.82
C PHE A 299 -8.42 20.20 -13.76
N HIS A 300 -9.36 20.81 -13.04
CA HIS A 300 -9.44 22.26 -12.91
C HIS A 300 -8.23 22.80 -12.14
N GLY A 301 -7.51 23.76 -12.74
CA GLY A 301 -6.29 24.36 -12.19
C GLY A 301 -5.09 24.26 -13.13
N LYS A 302 -3.98 24.88 -12.75
CA LYS A 302 -2.71 24.82 -13.48
C LYS A 302 -1.86 23.68 -12.95
N ILE A 303 -1.07 23.05 -13.81
CA ILE A 303 -0.10 22.05 -13.38
C ILE A 303 1.00 22.73 -12.58
N GLN A 304 1.13 22.35 -11.31
CA GLN A 304 2.16 22.83 -10.40
C GLN A 304 3.41 21.94 -10.47
N SER A 305 3.23 20.62 -10.51
CA SER A 305 4.34 19.67 -10.61
C SER A 305 3.98 18.40 -11.34
N ILE A 306 5.00 17.76 -11.93
CA ILE A 306 4.94 16.42 -12.49
C ILE A 306 6.09 15.64 -11.87
N GLU A 307 5.79 14.48 -11.32
CA GLU A 307 6.77 13.57 -10.76
C GLU A 307 6.66 12.18 -11.36
N ARG A 308 7.81 11.60 -11.70
CA ARG A 308 7.87 10.22 -12.19
C ARG A 308 7.65 9.28 -11.02
N LEU A 309 6.74 8.32 -11.21
CA LEU A 309 6.52 7.22 -10.28
C LEU A 309 7.40 6.04 -10.70
N THR A 310 8.01 5.39 -9.73
CA THR A 310 8.69 4.11 -9.90
C THR A 310 7.82 3.06 -9.22
N GLU A 311 7.36 2.08 -9.97
CA GLU A 311 6.70 0.90 -9.43
C GLU A 311 7.73 -0.17 -9.11
N TRP A 312 7.49 -0.86 -8.02
CA TRP A 312 8.31 -1.96 -7.54
C TRP A 312 7.44 -3.22 -7.61
N ASP A 313 7.44 -3.84 -8.82
CA ASP A 313 6.81 -5.14 -8.99
C ASP A 313 7.75 -6.23 -8.49
N ARG A 314 7.19 -7.29 -7.94
CA ARG A 314 7.97 -8.50 -7.69
C ARG A 314 8.44 -9.05 -9.04
N ALA A 315 9.75 -9.18 -9.19
CA ALA A 315 10.34 -10.02 -10.22
C ALA A 315 9.96 -11.48 -9.99
#